data_d58e9204e8a0e819292cf492e6a776c7
#
_entry.id   d58e9204e8a0e819292cf492e6a776c7
#
_cell.length_a   1.000
_cell.length_b   1.000
_cell.length_c   1.000
_cell.angle_alpha   90.00
_cell.angle_beta   90.00
_cell.angle_gamma   90.00
#
_symmetry.space_group_name_H-M   'P 1'
#
loop_
_entity.id
_entity.type
_entity.pdbx_description
1 polymer ?
#
loop_
_entity_poly.entity_id
_entity_poly.type
_entity_poly.pdbx_seq_one_letter_code
_entity_poly.pdbx_strand_id
1 'polypeptide(L)'
;TQTHLSWLRTLHIEGLYQELLEEYLLTYDYLTAKLERIEQRIEELASEEEYRENVHKLTCFLGIKTQTALSVVTETGDFRRFPDACHYAAFLGLTPGEDSSGGNQNRLGITKTGNRHVRMLLVEAAQSSARGKTGYKSSALKARQEGNAPAVIEYADKANERLRRKYYRLTLKNGKKSNVAKT
;
A
#
# COMPACT_ATOMS: atom_id res chain seq x y z
N THR A 1 13.18 -2.01 18.33
CA THR A 1 14.35 -2.68 17.70
C THR A 1 14.67 -3.97 18.48
N GLN A 2 15.27 -4.97 17.85
CA GLN A 2 15.68 -6.25 18.46
C GLN A 2 16.55 -6.02 19.71
N THR A 3 17.50 -5.09 19.63
CA THR A 3 18.36 -4.70 20.75
C THR A 3 17.56 -4.23 21.97
N HIS A 4 16.52 -3.44 21.76
CA HIS A 4 15.67 -2.96 22.86
C HIS A 4 14.88 -4.09 23.51
N LEU A 5 14.32 -5.00 22.70
CA LEU A 5 13.60 -6.18 23.22
C LEU A 5 14.53 -7.12 24.01
N SER A 6 15.74 -7.36 23.49
CA SER A 6 16.74 -8.14 24.22
C SER A 6 17.06 -7.49 25.56
N TRP A 7 17.22 -6.18 25.61
CA TRP A 7 17.44 -5.44 26.85
C TRP A 7 16.25 -5.54 27.80
N LEU A 8 15.00 -5.37 27.32
CA LEU A 8 13.80 -5.53 28.16
C LEU A 8 13.73 -6.91 28.82
N ARG A 9 14.16 -7.96 28.10
CA ARG A 9 14.17 -9.36 28.61
C ARG A 9 15.24 -9.60 29.68
N THR A 10 16.27 -8.75 29.77
CA THR A 10 17.28 -8.83 30.81
C THR A 10 17.00 -7.94 32.03
N LEU A 11 15.93 -7.14 31.95
CA LEU A 11 15.56 -6.24 33.01
C LEU A 11 14.95 -7.03 34.18
N HIS A 12 15.43 -6.76 35.36
CA HIS A 12 14.86 -7.23 36.62
C HIS A 12 14.30 -6.04 37.39
N ILE A 13 13.00 -5.99 37.51
CA ILE A 13 12.25 -4.93 38.21
C ILE A 13 11.57 -5.62 39.41
N GLU A 14 11.51 -4.94 40.54
CA GLU A 14 10.93 -5.54 41.74
C GLU A 14 9.38 -5.49 41.75
N GLY A 15 8.76 -6.53 42.28
CA GLY A 15 7.34 -6.59 42.59
C GLY A 15 6.41 -6.64 41.35
N LEU A 16 5.28 -6.00 41.46
CA LEU A 16 4.18 -6.03 40.47
C LEU A 16 4.65 -5.56 39.05
N TYR A 17 5.63 -4.71 38.97
CA TYR A 17 6.14 -4.21 37.68
C TYR A 17 6.88 -5.29 36.89
N GLN A 18 7.48 -6.27 37.55
CA GLN A 18 8.10 -7.42 36.89
C GLN A 18 7.01 -8.30 36.22
N GLU A 19 5.94 -8.62 36.95
CA GLU A 19 4.82 -9.38 36.42
C GLU A 19 4.19 -8.68 35.22
N LEU A 20 4.02 -7.36 35.30
CA LEU A 20 3.47 -6.58 34.19
C LEU A 20 4.36 -6.58 32.96
N LEU A 21 5.69 -6.47 33.15
CA LEU A 21 6.67 -6.55 32.05
C LEU A 21 6.62 -7.92 31.36
N GLU A 22 6.57 -9.00 32.14
CA GLU A 22 6.47 -10.37 31.63
C GLU A 22 5.20 -10.57 30.80
N GLU A 23 4.04 -10.10 31.28
CA GLU A 23 2.78 -10.16 30.55
C GLU A 23 2.83 -9.39 29.21
N TYR A 24 3.44 -8.22 29.19
CA TYR A 24 3.64 -7.48 27.94
C TYR A 24 4.58 -8.21 26.97
N LEU A 25 5.66 -8.80 27.45
CA LEU A 25 6.59 -9.57 26.63
C LEU A 25 5.92 -10.83 26.06
N LEU A 26 5.14 -11.56 26.86
CA LEU A 26 4.36 -12.72 26.42
C LEU A 26 3.33 -12.31 25.34
N THR A 27 2.63 -11.22 25.56
CA THR A 27 1.66 -10.69 24.59
C THR A 27 2.37 -10.29 23.27
N TYR A 28 3.51 -9.63 23.37
CA TYR A 28 4.32 -9.26 22.21
C TYR A 28 4.76 -10.49 21.42
N ASP A 29 5.31 -11.50 22.08
CA ASP A 29 5.77 -12.74 21.43
C ASP A 29 4.61 -13.49 20.78
N TYR A 30 3.46 -13.59 21.45
CA TYR A 30 2.27 -14.19 20.88
C TYR A 30 1.79 -13.45 19.62
N LEU A 31 1.72 -12.12 19.66
CA LEU A 31 1.28 -11.32 18.52
C LEU A 31 2.27 -11.38 17.36
N THR A 32 3.58 -11.42 17.66
CA THR A 32 4.63 -11.56 16.65
C THR A 32 4.53 -12.90 15.93
N ALA A 33 4.43 -14.00 16.66
CA ALA A 33 4.26 -15.33 16.10
C ALA A 33 2.96 -15.47 15.29
N LYS A 34 1.88 -14.82 15.76
CA LYS A 34 0.62 -14.78 15.02
C LYS A 34 0.76 -14.01 13.69
N LEU A 35 1.46 -12.88 13.72
CA LEU A 35 1.72 -12.08 12.52
C LEU A 35 2.51 -12.87 11.49
N GLU A 36 3.62 -13.49 11.89
CA GLU A 36 4.44 -14.32 11.01
C GLU A 36 3.63 -15.45 10.36
N ARG A 37 2.78 -16.12 11.12
CA ARG A 37 1.88 -17.16 10.58
C ARG A 37 0.88 -16.61 9.57
N ILE A 38 0.33 -15.42 9.80
CA ILE A 38 -0.60 -14.77 8.87
C ILE A 38 0.15 -14.33 7.60
N GLU A 39 1.34 -13.75 7.74
CA GLU A 39 2.17 -13.36 6.60
C GLU A 39 2.53 -14.56 5.73
N GLN A 40 2.93 -15.67 6.35
CA GLN A 40 3.17 -16.92 5.63
C GLN A 40 1.92 -17.39 4.87
N ARG A 41 0.75 -17.36 5.52
CA ARG A 41 -0.50 -17.77 4.87
C ARG A 41 -0.89 -16.85 3.70
N ILE A 42 -0.59 -15.56 3.79
CA ILE A 42 -0.77 -14.60 2.68
C ILE A 42 0.12 -14.95 1.49
N GLU A 43 1.40 -15.30 1.72
CA GLU A 43 2.32 -15.70 0.65
C GLU A 43 1.88 -17.04 -0.01
N GLU A 44 1.38 -17.99 0.77
CA GLU A 44 0.82 -19.24 0.25
C GLU A 44 -0.39 -18.95 -0.66
N LEU A 45 -1.37 -18.18 -0.17
CA LEU A 45 -2.56 -17.80 -0.94
C LEU A 45 -2.19 -17.03 -2.21
N ALA A 46 -1.26 -16.09 -2.11
CA ALA A 46 -0.80 -15.32 -3.26
C ALA A 46 -0.15 -16.19 -4.36
N SER A 47 0.33 -17.38 -3.98
CA SER A 47 0.96 -18.36 -4.88
C SER A 47 -0.04 -19.33 -5.50
N GLU A 48 -1.29 -19.37 -5.05
CA GLU A 48 -2.36 -20.19 -5.62
C GLU A 48 -2.68 -19.74 -7.07
N GLU A 49 -3.06 -20.69 -7.91
CA GLU A 49 -3.28 -20.47 -9.36
C GLU A 49 -4.27 -19.33 -9.62
N GLU A 50 -5.30 -19.22 -8.81
CA GLU A 50 -6.34 -18.19 -8.92
C GLU A 50 -5.78 -16.76 -8.78
N TYR A 51 -4.79 -16.54 -7.89
CA TYR A 51 -4.32 -15.19 -7.53
C TYR A 51 -2.97 -14.85 -8.11
N ARG A 52 -2.12 -15.87 -8.33
CA ARG A 52 -0.70 -15.72 -8.64
C ARG A 52 -0.41 -14.74 -9.76
N GLU A 53 -1.11 -14.86 -10.89
CA GLU A 53 -0.85 -14.03 -12.05
C GLU A 53 -1.12 -12.55 -11.78
N ASN A 54 -2.29 -12.24 -11.20
CA ASN A 54 -2.69 -10.87 -10.91
C ASN A 54 -1.85 -10.25 -9.78
N VAL A 55 -1.56 -11.01 -8.73
CA VAL A 55 -0.68 -10.58 -7.64
C VAL A 55 0.71 -10.27 -8.19
N HIS A 56 1.30 -11.15 -8.99
CA HIS A 56 2.63 -10.97 -9.56
C HIS A 56 2.71 -9.72 -10.46
N LYS A 57 1.68 -9.46 -11.27
CA LYS A 57 1.58 -8.22 -12.06
C LYS A 57 1.50 -6.97 -11.19
N LEU A 58 0.67 -7.00 -10.14
CA LEU A 58 0.51 -5.85 -9.25
C LEU A 58 1.76 -5.55 -8.42
N THR A 59 2.54 -6.54 -8.03
CA THR A 59 3.80 -6.33 -7.30
C THR A 59 4.90 -5.65 -8.12
N CYS A 60 4.72 -5.51 -9.45
CA CYS A 60 5.59 -4.68 -10.29
C CYS A 60 5.52 -3.18 -9.95
N PHE A 61 4.44 -2.75 -9.31
CA PHE A 61 4.25 -1.35 -8.96
C PHE A 61 4.96 -0.98 -7.66
N LEU A 62 5.54 0.21 -7.64
CA LEU A 62 6.20 0.73 -6.45
C LEU A 62 5.19 0.90 -5.30
N GLY A 63 5.54 0.37 -4.12
CA GLY A 63 4.67 0.44 -2.94
C GLY A 63 3.65 -0.69 -2.82
N ILE A 64 3.45 -1.51 -3.86
CA ILE A 64 2.58 -2.67 -3.81
C ILE A 64 3.43 -3.92 -3.57
N LYS A 65 3.25 -4.55 -2.41
CA LYS A 65 3.83 -5.84 -2.05
C LYS A 65 2.75 -6.92 -2.08
N THR A 66 3.11 -8.18 -1.82
CA THR A 66 2.22 -9.35 -1.87
C THR A 66 0.91 -9.14 -1.12
N GLN A 67 0.98 -8.71 0.14
CA GLN A 67 -0.22 -8.46 0.95
C GLN A 67 -1.16 -7.44 0.30
N THR A 68 -0.64 -6.28 -0.12
CA THR A 68 -1.44 -5.24 -0.78
C THR A 68 -2.01 -5.75 -2.10
N ALA A 69 -1.20 -6.45 -2.90
CA ALA A 69 -1.63 -7.01 -4.18
C ALA A 69 -2.74 -8.04 -4.00
N LEU A 70 -2.59 -8.98 -3.06
CA LEU A 70 -3.59 -9.99 -2.76
C LEU A 70 -4.90 -9.34 -2.29
N SER A 71 -4.84 -8.37 -1.37
CA SER A 71 -6.04 -7.64 -0.91
C SER A 71 -6.74 -6.91 -2.05
N VAL A 72 -5.99 -6.27 -2.96
CA VAL A 72 -6.57 -5.62 -4.14
C VAL A 72 -7.24 -6.63 -5.05
N VAL A 73 -6.64 -7.79 -5.28
CA VAL A 73 -7.19 -8.84 -6.14
C VAL A 73 -8.46 -9.43 -5.54
N THR A 74 -8.41 -9.84 -4.28
CA THR A 74 -9.54 -10.50 -3.61
C THR A 74 -10.75 -9.58 -3.45
N GLU A 75 -10.54 -8.31 -3.10
CA GLU A 75 -11.63 -7.35 -2.92
C GLU A 75 -12.17 -6.76 -4.23
N THR A 76 -11.36 -6.78 -5.29
CA THR A 76 -11.79 -6.35 -6.63
C THR A 76 -12.54 -7.46 -7.36
N GLY A 77 -12.12 -8.71 -7.20
CA GLY A 77 -12.63 -9.85 -7.97
C GLY A 77 -12.23 -9.74 -9.45
N ASP A 78 -13.20 -9.87 -10.36
CA ASP A 78 -12.93 -9.79 -11.79
C ASP A 78 -12.72 -8.35 -12.27
N PHE A 79 -11.47 -8.01 -12.61
CA PHE A 79 -11.12 -6.70 -13.14
C PHE A 79 -11.79 -6.38 -14.50
N ARG A 80 -12.20 -7.40 -15.28
CA ARG A 80 -12.84 -7.20 -16.58
C ARG A 80 -14.24 -6.60 -16.48
N ARG A 81 -14.85 -6.59 -15.29
CA ARG A 81 -16.12 -5.90 -15.05
C ARG A 81 -16.03 -4.38 -15.15
N PHE A 82 -14.81 -3.84 -15.17
CA PHE A 82 -14.58 -2.41 -15.30
C PHE A 82 -14.15 -2.09 -16.75
N PRO A 83 -14.96 -1.33 -17.51
CA PRO A 83 -14.63 -0.98 -18.89
C PRO A 83 -13.32 -0.18 -19.01
N ASP A 84 -13.02 0.64 -18.02
CA ASP A 84 -11.85 1.52 -17.98
C ASP A 84 -11.42 1.88 -16.54
N ALA A 85 -10.32 2.61 -16.45
CA ALA A 85 -9.75 3.05 -15.17
C ALA A 85 -10.67 4.03 -14.40
N CYS A 86 -11.53 4.79 -15.09
CA CYS A 86 -12.44 5.73 -14.42
C CYS A 86 -13.54 4.97 -13.66
N HIS A 87 -14.06 3.89 -14.22
CA HIS A 87 -15.02 3.03 -13.55
C HIS A 87 -14.40 2.34 -12.34
N TYR A 88 -13.15 1.89 -12.45
CA TYR A 88 -12.44 1.34 -11.30
C TYR A 88 -12.19 2.40 -10.23
N ALA A 89 -11.81 3.62 -10.61
CA ALA A 89 -11.65 4.73 -9.66
C ALA A 89 -12.98 5.09 -8.95
N ALA A 90 -14.11 5.03 -9.66
CA ALA A 90 -15.43 5.22 -9.08
C ALA A 90 -15.78 4.10 -8.07
N PHE A 91 -15.49 2.84 -8.41
CA PHE A 91 -15.64 1.70 -7.49
C PHE A 91 -14.85 1.89 -6.19
N LEU A 92 -13.69 2.54 -6.26
CA LEU A 92 -12.86 2.86 -5.10
C LEU A 92 -13.27 4.17 -4.41
N GLY A 93 -14.22 4.94 -4.96
CA GLY A 93 -14.60 6.26 -4.46
C GLY A 93 -13.49 7.32 -4.57
N LEU A 94 -12.63 7.18 -5.59
CA LEU A 94 -11.54 8.10 -5.91
C LEU A 94 -11.95 9.18 -6.93
N THR A 95 -13.19 9.14 -7.41
CA THR A 95 -13.73 10.17 -8.30
C THR A 95 -14.05 11.44 -7.51
N PRO A 96 -13.80 12.63 -8.09
CA PRO A 96 -14.21 13.87 -7.45
C PRO A 96 -15.74 13.94 -7.33
N GLY A 97 -16.21 14.40 -6.18
CA GLY A 97 -17.59 14.78 -6.01
C GLY A 97 -17.84 16.16 -6.63
N GLU A 98 -19.07 16.40 -7.03
CA GLU A 98 -19.52 17.67 -7.55
C GLU A 98 -20.89 18.01 -6.95
N ASP A 99 -21.03 19.25 -6.51
CA ASP A 99 -22.30 19.82 -6.05
C ASP A 99 -22.50 21.14 -6.79
N SER A 100 -22.90 21.03 -8.05
CA SER A 100 -23.02 22.15 -8.97
C SER A 100 -24.50 22.42 -9.28
N SER A 101 -24.92 23.68 -9.25
CA SER A 101 -26.26 24.09 -9.62
C SER A 101 -26.25 25.44 -10.36
N GLY A 102 -27.04 25.53 -11.43
CA GLY A 102 -27.34 26.77 -12.11
C GLY A 102 -26.12 27.59 -12.58
N GLY A 103 -25.09 26.99 -13.11
CA GLY A 103 -23.88 27.65 -13.63
C GLY A 103 -22.77 27.85 -12.59
N ASN A 104 -23.02 27.62 -11.32
CA ASN A 104 -21.99 27.57 -10.29
C ASN A 104 -21.41 26.17 -10.18
N GLN A 105 -20.11 26.00 -10.50
CA GLN A 105 -19.39 24.75 -10.32
C GLN A 105 -18.75 24.70 -8.93
N ASN A 106 -19.26 23.81 -8.08
CA ASN A 106 -18.66 23.51 -6.78
C ASN A 106 -18.03 22.10 -6.81
N ARG A 107 -16.72 22.06 -6.97
CA ARG A 107 -15.95 20.79 -6.98
C ARG A 107 -15.61 20.42 -5.56
N LEU A 108 -16.09 19.27 -5.14
CA LEU A 108 -15.81 18.66 -3.84
C LEU A 108 -14.54 17.81 -3.90
N GLY A 109 -14.11 17.29 -2.74
CA GLY A 109 -13.09 16.25 -2.67
C GLY A 109 -13.57 14.93 -3.30
N ILE A 110 -12.82 13.85 -3.11
CA ILE A 110 -13.23 12.52 -3.59
C ILE A 110 -14.51 12.06 -2.87
N THR A 111 -15.36 11.32 -3.58
CA THR A 111 -16.66 10.86 -3.07
C THR A 111 -16.54 9.96 -1.85
N LYS A 112 -15.45 9.17 -1.75
CA LYS A 112 -15.21 8.17 -0.69
C LYS A 112 -16.29 7.07 -0.60
N THR A 113 -17.22 7.03 -1.53
CA THR A 113 -18.19 5.95 -1.71
C THR A 113 -17.49 4.74 -2.32
N GLY A 114 -17.72 3.54 -1.82
CA GLY A 114 -17.10 2.34 -2.37
C GLY A 114 -16.03 1.73 -1.49
N ASN A 115 -15.14 0.91 -2.04
CA ASN A 115 -14.22 0.09 -1.26
C ASN A 115 -13.19 0.93 -0.50
N ARG A 116 -13.44 1.10 0.80
CA ARG A 116 -12.59 1.89 1.69
C ARG A 116 -11.21 1.25 1.91
N HIS A 117 -11.17 -0.09 2.03
CA HIS A 117 -9.93 -0.78 2.36
C HIS A 117 -8.93 -0.72 1.19
N VAL A 118 -9.37 -1.09 -0.02
CA VAL A 118 -8.52 -0.98 -1.21
C VAL A 118 -8.07 0.46 -1.45
N ARG A 119 -8.97 1.45 -1.27
CA ARG A 119 -8.60 2.86 -1.37
C ARG A 119 -7.50 3.24 -0.40
N MET A 120 -7.58 2.83 0.87
CA MET A 120 -6.55 3.07 1.87
C MET A 120 -5.21 2.45 1.47
N LEU A 121 -5.20 1.18 1.06
CA LEU A 121 -4.00 0.48 0.61
C LEU A 121 -3.33 1.17 -0.59
N LEU A 122 -4.11 1.64 -1.56
CA LEU A 122 -3.59 2.37 -2.71
C LEU A 122 -3.02 3.75 -2.34
N VAL A 123 -3.64 4.45 -1.40
CA VAL A 123 -3.11 5.71 -0.87
C VAL A 123 -1.77 5.49 -0.16
N GLU A 124 -1.66 4.44 0.65
CA GLU A 124 -0.39 4.07 1.30
C GLU A 124 0.68 3.67 0.28
N ALA A 125 0.32 2.86 -0.72
CA ALA A 125 1.23 2.48 -1.80
C ALA A 125 1.73 3.72 -2.56
N ALA A 126 0.86 4.68 -2.86
CA ALA A 126 1.20 5.91 -3.55
C ALA A 126 2.23 6.77 -2.78
N GLN A 127 2.27 6.70 -1.45
CA GLN A 127 3.29 7.39 -0.65
C GLN A 127 4.71 6.92 -0.96
N SER A 128 4.88 5.69 -1.43
CA SER A 128 6.18 5.17 -1.86
C SER A 128 6.75 5.94 -3.06
N SER A 129 5.90 6.54 -3.89
CA SER A 129 6.32 7.38 -5.02
C SER A 129 7.01 8.68 -4.59
N ALA A 130 6.79 9.12 -3.34
CA ALA A 130 7.46 10.28 -2.75
C ALA A 130 8.91 10.00 -2.32
N ARG A 131 9.31 8.73 -2.28
CA ARG A 131 10.62 8.29 -1.80
C ARG A 131 11.52 7.89 -2.97
N GLY A 132 12.82 8.08 -2.81
CA GLY A 132 13.83 7.68 -3.79
C GLY A 132 14.05 8.65 -4.94
N LYS A 133 15.00 8.34 -5.80
CA LYS A 133 15.39 9.18 -6.96
C LYS A 133 14.63 8.75 -8.21
N THR A 134 14.33 9.72 -9.09
CA THR A 134 13.75 9.47 -10.41
C THR A 134 14.66 8.54 -11.23
N GLY A 135 14.05 7.54 -11.88
CA GLY A 135 14.81 6.55 -12.69
C GLY A 135 15.50 5.46 -11.88
N TYR A 136 15.53 5.55 -10.54
CA TYR A 136 16.16 4.52 -9.72
C TYR A 136 15.16 3.44 -9.29
N LYS A 137 15.53 2.18 -9.53
CA LYS A 137 14.83 0.99 -9.01
C LYS A 137 15.66 0.31 -7.94
N SER A 138 15.06 0.05 -6.79
CA SER A 138 15.70 -0.77 -5.75
C SER A 138 15.86 -2.22 -6.20
N SER A 139 16.82 -2.94 -5.62
CA SER A 139 17.00 -4.38 -5.85
C SER A 139 15.71 -5.17 -5.53
N ALA A 140 15.03 -4.80 -4.46
CA ALA A 140 13.76 -5.42 -4.08
C ALA A 140 12.64 -5.21 -5.12
N LEU A 141 12.57 -4.04 -5.78
CA LEU A 141 11.60 -3.84 -6.86
C LEU A 141 11.98 -4.63 -8.10
N LYS A 142 13.26 -4.68 -8.45
CA LYS A 142 13.75 -5.49 -9.59
C LYS A 142 13.42 -6.96 -9.39
N ALA A 143 13.67 -7.51 -8.20
CA ALA A 143 13.34 -8.90 -7.87
C ALA A 143 11.83 -9.20 -8.00
N ARG A 144 10.94 -8.28 -7.60
CA ARG A 144 9.48 -8.46 -7.78
C ARG A 144 9.03 -8.36 -9.24
N GLN A 145 9.78 -7.65 -10.07
CA GLN A 145 9.48 -7.52 -11.50
C GLN A 145 10.01 -8.72 -12.31
N GLU A 146 10.94 -9.49 -11.76
CA GLU A 146 11.52 -10.64 -12.41
C GLU A 146 10.45 -11.69 -12.77
N GLY A 147 10.53 -12.25 -13.98
CA GLY A 147 9.56 -13.22 -14.48
C GLY A 147 8.25 -12.62 -15.03
N ASN A 148 8.01 -11.32 -14.88
CA ASN A 148 6.87 -10.66 -15.51
C ASN A 148 7.15 -10.31 -16.99
N ALA A 149 6.09 -10.24 -17.79
CA ALA A 149 6.20 -9.79 -19.17
C ALA A 149 6.80 -8.38 -19.27
N PRO A 150 7.72 -8.11 -20.22
CA PRO A 150 8.34 -6.80 -20.37
C PRO A 150 7.34 -5.63 -20.49
N ALA A 151 6.20 -5.85 -21.12
CA ALA A 151 5.15 -4.85 -21.25
C ALA A 151 4.54 -4.45 -19.89
N VAL A 152 4.37 -5.42 -18.97
CA VAL A 152 3.87 -5.16 -17.60
C VAL A 152 4.87 -4.34 -16.81
N ILE A 153 6.15 -4.71 -16.89
CA ILE A 153 7.25 -4.01 -16.22
C ILE A 153 7.33 -2.55 -16.73
N GLU A 154 7.32 -2.37 -18.03
CA GLU A 154 7.38 -1.03 -18.65
C GLU A 154 6.17 -0.17 -18.24
N TYR A 155 4.98 -0.75 -18.21
CA TYR A 155 3.76 -0.05 -17.76
C TYR A 155 3.86 0.38 -16.31
N ALA A 156 4.31 -0.52 -15.42
CA ALA A 156 4.51 -0.21 -14.01
C ALA A 156 5.57 0.89 -13.80
N ASP A 157 6.67 0.85 -14.55
CA ASP A 157 7.71 1.88 -14.49
C ASP A 157 7.23 3.24 -14.96
N LYS A 158 6.50 3.29 -16.06
CA LYS A 158 5.86 4.52 -16.56
C LYS A 158 4.87 5.10 -15.53
N ALA A 159 4.08 4.24 -14.90
CA ALA A 159 3.15 4.65 -13.85
C ALA A 159 3.88 5.22 -12.62
N ASN A 160 4.93 4.53 -12.16
CA ASN A 160 5.75 4.98 -11.03
C ASN A 160 6.41 6.34 -11.31
N GLU A 161 6.94 6.53 -12.51
CA GLU A 161 7.56 7.80 -12.90
C GLU A 161 6.54 8.93 -13.02
N ARG A 162 5.35 8.66 -13.60
CA ARG A 162 4.26 9.63 -13.70
C ARG A 162 3.81 10.11 -12.33
N LEU A 163 3.60 9.18 -11.37
CA LEU A 163 3.21 9.50 -10.00
C LEU A 163 4.27 10.35 -9.31
N ARG A 164 5.55 9.98 -9.47
CA ARG A 164 6.68 10.71 -8.89
C ARG A 164 6.78 12.12 -9.43
N ARG A 165 6.68 12.31 -10.75
CA ARG A 165 6.69 13.64 -11.39
C ARG A 165 5.51 14.49 -10.88
N LYS A 166 4.32 13.90 -10.76
CA LYS A 166 3.14 14.58 -10.21
C LYS A 166 3.37 15.01 -8.77
N TYR A 167 3.91 14.13 -7.94
CA TYR A 167 4.26 14.42 -6.55
C TYR A 167 5.20 15.62 -6.45
N TYR A 168 6.32 15.61 -7.15
CA TYR A 168 7.29 16.71 -7.12
C TYR A 168 6.69 18.03 -7.61
N ARG A 169 5.90 18.01 -8.68
CA ARG A 169 5.22 19.20 -9.20
C ARG A 169 4.28 19.82 -8.16
N LEU A 170 3.52 19.01 -7.44
CA LEU A 170 2.61 19.47 -6.40
C LEU A 170 3.37 19.98 -5.17
N THR A 171 4.45 19.33 -4.79
CA THR A 171 5.32 19.75 -3.69
C THR A 171 5.97 21.11 -3.96
N LEU A 172 6.46 21.34 -5.18
CA LEU A 172 7.04 22.63 -5.59
C LEU A 172 6.00 23.74 -5.60
N LYS A 173 4.77 23.45 -6.06
CA LYS A 173 3.67 24.43 -6.13
C LYS A 173 3.17 24.85 -4.75
N ASN A 174 3.09 23.93 -3.81
CA ASN A 174 2.47 24.13 -2.49
C ASN A 174 3.48 24.42 -1.37
N GLY A 175 4.75 24.62 -1.70
CA GLY A 175 5.83 24.67 -0.71
C GLY A 175 6.03 23.31 -0.02
N LYS A 176 6.95 23.23 0.93
CA LYS A 176 7.34 21.98 1.62
C LYS A 176 6.24 21.31 2.47
N LYS A 177 4.99 21.76 2.41
CA LYS A 177 3.85 21.14 3.13
C LYS A 177 3.35 19.92 2.37
N SER A 178 4.01 18.81 2.58
CA SER A 178 3.99 17.59 1.77
C SER A 178 2.71 16.74 1.83
N ASN A 179 1.76 17.01 2.72
CA ASN A 179 0.60 16.12 2.88
C ASN A 179 -0.42 16.23 1.73
N VAL A 180 -0.54 17.40 1.11
CA VAL A 180 -1.43 17.61 -0.04
C VAL A 180 -0.93 16.95 -1.32
N ALA A 181 0.36 16.69 -1.43
CA ALA A 181 0.96 16.05 -2.60
C ALA A 181 0.85 14.52 -2.58
N LYS A 182 0.45 13.92 -1.46
CA LYS A 182 0.33 12.48 -1.26
C LYS A 182 -1.08 11.94 -1.45
N THR A 183 -2.07 12.79 -1.41
CA THR A 183 -3.48 12.49 -1.72
C THR A 183 -3.82 12.91 -3.14
#